data_369907d04bf5d07127b6c6e9b09b69e3
#
_entry.id   369907d04bf5d07127b6c6e9b09b69e3
#
_cell.length_a   1.000
_cell.length_b   1.000
_cell.length_c   1.000
_cell.angle_alpha   90.00
_cell.angle_beta   90.00
_cell.angle_gamma   90.00
#
_symmetry.space_group_name_H-M   'P 1'
#
loop_
_entity.id
_entity.type
_entity.pdbx_description
1 polymer ?
#
loop_
_entity_poly.entity_id
_entity_poly.type
_entity_poly.pdbx_seq_one_letter_code
_entity_poly.pdbx_strand_id
1 'polypeptide(L)'
;MCSSDLFVEVKFKPTAGREDQAGGVVWRWKDGDNYYVARANALENNVSLYYTEKGRRNTIKYVNAPVAPKSWHTLAVEFSGTRIRVTLDGKLYIEVDDSHIKGAGAVGLWTKADSVTSFDDFSYVAK
;
A
#
# COMPACT_ATOMS: atom_id res chain seq x y z
N MET A 1 12.02 1.92 -22.40
CA MET A 1 10.82 2.34 -21.72
C MET A 1 10.43 1.33 -20.64
N CYS A 2 10.05 1.80 -19.50
CA CYS A 2 9.69 0.89 -18.42
C CYS A 2 8.17 0.77 -18.30
N SER A 3 7.64 -0.40 -18.66
CA SER A 3 6.21 -0.66 -18.55
C SER A 3 5.77 -0.93 -17.12
N SER A 4 6.69 -0.84 -16.15
CA SER A 4 6.39 -1.08 -14.75
C SER A 4 6.07 0.18 -13.97
N ASP A 5 6.09 1.36 -14.60
CA ASP A 5 5.64 2.58 -13.95
C ASP A 5 4.14 2.51 -13.74
N LEU A 6 3.68 2.94 -12.57
CA LEU A 6 2.34 2.62 -12.12
C LEU A 6 1.80 3.71 -11.19
N PHE A 7 0.52 3.98 -11.31
CA PHE A 7 -0.25 4.70 -10.29
C PHE A 7 -1.39 3.81 -9.86
N VAL A 8 -1.55 3.57 -8.56
CA VAL A 8 -2.67 2.79 -8.02
C VAL A 8 -3.31 3.54 -6.86
N GLU A 9 -4.64 3.53 -6.83
CA GLU A 9 -5.41 4.27 -5.84
C GLU A 9 -6.62 3.45 -5.41
N VAL A 10 -6.96 3.53 -4.13
CA VAL A 10 -8.15 2.90 -3.58
C VAL A 10 -8.71 3.74 -2.44
N LYS A 11 -10.03 3.75 -2.31
CA LYS A 11 -10.70 4.24 -1.11
C LYS A 11 -10.94 3.07 -0.17
N PHE A 12 -10.65 3.26 1.09
CA PHE A 12 -10.89 2.24 2.10
C PHE A 12 -11.48 2.84 3.37
N LYS A 13 -12.21 2.00 4.10
CA LYS A 13 -12.83 2.39 5.36
C LYS A 13 -12.57 1.28 6.37
N PRO A 14 -11.71 1.51 7.36
CA PRO A 14 -11.47 0.51 8.41
C PRO A 14 -12.65 0.54 9.38
N THR A 15 -13.34 -0.59 9.51
CA THR A 15 -14.58 -0.65 10.30
C THR A 15 -14.45 -1.43 11.59
N ALA A 16 -13.55 -2.41 11.66
CA ALA A 16 -13.37 -3.22 12.86
C ALA A 16 -12.01 -3.92 12.85
N GLY A 17 -11.60 -4.40 14.01
CA GLY A 17 -10.37 -5.14 14.23
C GLY A 17 -9.80 -4.79 15.60
N ARG A 18 -9.25 -5.78 16.31
CA ARG A 18 -8.63 -5.58 17.62
C ARG A 18 -7.12 -5.45 17.53
N GLU A 19 -6.50 -6.21 16.61
CA GLU A 19 -5.06 -6.17 16.41
C GLU A 19 -4.66 -5.18 15.34
N ASP A 20 -5.46 -5.11 14.26
CA ASP A 20 -5.20 -4.23 13.14
C ASP A 20 -6.50 -3.71 12.56
N GLN A 21 -6.48 -2.48 12.07
CA GLN A 21 -7.54 -1.90 11.24
C GLN A 21 -6.88 -1.31 10.01
N ALA A 22 -6.43 -2.17 9.11
CA ALA A 22 -5.56 -1.80 8.02
C ALA A 22 -6.21 -2.01 6.66
N GLY A 23 -5.93 -1.09 5.75
CA GLY A 23 -6.23 -1.24 4.35
C GLY A 23 -4.99 -0.91 3.55
N GLY A 24 -4.75 -1.64 2.48
CA GLY A 24 -3.57 -1.44 1.67
C GLY A 24 -3.71 -1.88 0.23
N VAL A 25 -2.67 -1.57 -0.54
CA VAL A 25 -2.55 -1.99 -1.93
C VAL A 25 -1.24 -2.74 -2.11
N VAL A 26 -1.27 -3.75 -2.97
CA VAL A 26 -0.07 -4.46 -3.40
C VAL A 26 0.18 -4.16 -4.86
N TRP A 27 1.44 -4.12 -5.25
CA TRP A 27 1.82 -3.94 -6.65
C TRP A 27 3.12 -4.68 -6.93
N ARG A 28 3.39 -4.85 -8.21
CA ARG A 28 4.46 -5.74 -8.67
C ARG A 28 4.36 -7.11 -8.04
N TRP A 29 3.12 -7.57 -7.86
CA TRP A 29 2.83 -8.90 -7.34
C TRP A 29 3.27 -9.94 -8.36
N LYS A 30 4.27 -10.71 -8.02
CA LYS A 30 4.76 -11.84 -8.83
C LYS A 30 4.08 -13.12 -8.39
N ASP A 31 4.03 -13.29 -7.07
CA ASP A 31 3.42 -14.43 -6.40
C ASP A 31 3.25 -14.03 -4.92
N GLY A 32 2.78 -14.95 -4.10
CA GLY A 32 2.58 -14.72 -2.67
C GLY A 32 3.85 -14.44 -1.87
N ASP A 33 5.02 -14.60 -2.47
CA ASP A 33 6.30 -14.42 -1.81
C ASP A 33 7.08 -13.19 -2.29
N ASN A 34 6.62 -12.52 -3.34
CA ASN A 34 7.37 -11.42 -3.95
C ASN A 34 6.44 -10.30 -4.41
N TYR A 35 6.37 -9.21 -3.64
CA TYR A 35 5.53 -8.06 -3.97
C TYR A 35 5.87 -6.86 -3.08
N TYR A 36 5.35 -5.69 -3.46
CA TYR A 36 5.31 -4.51 -2.60
C TYR A 36 3.93 -4.35 -1.98
N VAL A 37 3.87 -3.79 -0.79
CA VAL A 37 2.63 -3.40 -0.15
C VAL A 37 2.78 -2.05 0.56
N ALA A 38 1.80 -1.17 0.36
CA ALA A 38 1.63 0.04 1.16
C ALA A 38 0.31 -0.07 1.91
N ARG A 39 0.30 0.29 3.18
CA ARG A 39 -0.90 0.21 4.00
C ARG A 39 -1.04 1.39 4.93
N ALA A 40 -2.29 1.66 5.34
CA ALA A 40 -2.60 2.57 6.43
C ALA A 40 -3.35 1.80 7.51
N ASN A 41 -3.06 2.05 8.77
CA ASN A 41 -3.64 1.32 9.90
C ASN A 41 -4.24 2.30 10.90
N ALA A 42 -5.56 2.18 11.14
CA ALA A 42 -6.29 3.09 12.01
C ALA A 42 -5.99 2.85 13.50
N LEU A 43 -5.67 1.62 13.89
CA LEU A 43 -5.34 1.34 15.29
C LEU A 43 -3.97 1.89 15.68
N GLU A 44 -3.03 1.87 14.75
CA GLU A 44 -1.67 2.31 15.01
C GLU A 44 -1.40 3.73 14.55
N ASN A 45 -2.31 4.32 13.79
CA ASN A 45 -2.14 5.65 13.19
C ASN A 45 -0.82 5.75 12.44
N ASN A 46 -0.68 4.92 11.40
CA ASN A 46 0.53 4.93 10.59
C ASN A 46 0.25 4.59 9.14
N VAL A 47 1.20 4.97 8.30
CA VAL A 47 1.33 4.52 6.91
C VAL A 47 2.66 3.80 6.81
N SER A 48 2.64 2.62 6.21
CA SER A 48 3.83 1.78 6.11
C SER A 48 4.03 1.29 4.68
N LEU A 49 5.28 1.10 4.33
CA LEU A 49 5.67 0.55 3.04
C LEU A 49 6.58 -0.64 3.29
N TYR A 50 6.24 -1.77 2.69
CA TYR A 50 7.00 -3.01 2.81
C TYR A 50 7.30 -3.59 1.45
N TYR A 51 8.35 -4.42 1.38
CA TYR A 51 8.46 -5.40 0.31
C TYR A 51 8.51 -6.80 0.93
N THR A 52 7.94 -7.75 0.22
CA THR A 52 8.06 -9.17 0.55
C THR A 52 8.89 -9.80 -0.54
N GLU A 53 9.94 -10.48 -0.16
CA GLU A 53 10.86 -11.15 -1.11
C GLU A 53 11.18 -12.51 -0.55
N LYS A 54 10.98 -13.55 -1.36
CA LYS A 54 11.18 -14.94 -0.95
C LYS A 54 10.41 -15.29 0.33
N GLY A 55 9.18 -14.73 0.45
CA GLY A 55 8.32 -14.95 1.60
C GLY A 55 8.66 -14.16 2.83
N ARG A 56 9.68 -13.31 2.78
CA ARG A 56 10.11 -12.48 3.91
C ARG A 56 9.65 -11.05 3.75
N ARG A 57 8.88 -10.55 4.72
CA ARG A 57 8.45 -9.16 4.74
C ARG A 57 9.52 -8.28 5.35
N ASN A 58 9.85 -7.19 4.67
CA ASN A 58 10.84 -6.23 5.10
C ASN A 58 10.23 -4.82 5.06
N THR A 59 10.35 -4.10 6.16
CA THR A 59 9.85 -2.73 6.24
C THR A 59 10.82 -1.78 5.54
N ILE A 60 10.31 -1.02 4.57
CA ILE A 60 11.09 0.02 3.91
C ILE A 60 10.95 1.33 4.68
N LYS A 61 9.71 1.70 5.04
CA LYS A 61 9.43 2.96 5.71
C LYS A 61 8.17 2.83 6.54
N TYR A 62 8.16 3.51 7.69
CA TYR A 62 7.05 3.54 8.61
C TYR A 62 6.90 4.99 9.09
N VAL A 63 5.72 5.57 8.93
CA VAL A 63 5.48 6.97 9.24
C VAL A 63 4.20 7.11 10.04
N ASN A 64 4.23 7.87 11.11
CA ASN A 64 3.02 8.20 11.85
C ASN A 64 2.12 9.08 10.99
N ALA A 65 0.83 8.76 10.96
CA ALA A 65 -0.16 9.48 10.19
C ALA A 65 -1.53 9.27 10.82
N PRO A 66 -2.39 10.29 10.89
CA PRO A 66 -3.72 10.09 11.43
C PRO A 66 -4.57 9.27 10.45
N VAL A 67 -5.11 8.15 10.94
CA VAL A 67 -6.01 7.30 10.17
C VAL A 67 -7.27 7.09 11.02
N ALA A 68 -8.27 7.91 10.81
CA ALA A 68 -9.50 7.83 11.60
C ALA A 68 -10.24 6.53 11.29
N PRO A 69 -10.64 5.75 12.32
CA PRO A 69 -11.46 4.56 12.08
C PRO A 69 -12.87 4.95 11.65
N LYS A 70 -13.54 4.05 10.96
CA LYS A 70 -14.91 4.24 10.48
C LYS A 70 -15.09 5.44 9.56
N SER A 71 -14.02 5.84 8.90
CA SER A 71 -14.00 6.92 7.91
C SER A 71 -13.39 6.45 6.62
N TRP A 72 -13.82 7.03 5.51
CA TRP A 72 -13.23 6.73 4.21
C TRP A 72 -11.91 7.48 4.05
N HIS A 73 -10.93 6.78 3.54
CA HIS A 73 -9.60 7.33 3.23
C HIS A 73 -9.21 6.94 1.81
N THR A 74 -8.39 7.78 1.19
CA THR A 74 -7.83 7.49 -0.12
C THR A 74 -6.34 7.19 0.04
N LEU A 75 -5.94 5.98 -0.33
CA LEU A 75 -4.55 5.56 -0.33
C LEU A 75 -4.09 5.46 -1.78
N ALA A 76 -2.99 6.13 -2.10
CA ALA A 76 -2.46 6.13 -3.45
C ALA A 76 -0.96 5.85 -3.43
N VAL A 77 -0.50 5.10 -4.42
CA VAL A 77 0.91 4.80 -4.64
C VAL A 77 1.27 5.16 -6.07
N GLU A 78 2.31 5.96 -6.22
CA GLU A 78 2.92 6.26 -7.51
C GLU A 78 4.29 5.60 -7.55
N PHE A 79 4.51 4.81 -8.56
CA PHE A 79 5.76 4.10 -8.75
C PHE A 79 6.34 4.47 -10.11
N SER A 80 7.51 5.10 -10.10
CA SER A 80 8.15 5.54 -11.33
C SER A 80 9.65 5.23 -11.26
N GLY A 81 10.12 4.36 -12.14
CA GLY A 81 11.49 3.85 -12.05
C GLY A 81 11.71 3.09 -10.76
N THR A 82 12.52 3.65 -9.85
CA THR A 82 12.69 3.10 -8.50
C THR A 82 12.04 3.99 -7.44
N ARG A 83 11.46 5.14 -7.84
CA ARG A 83 10.83 6.07 -6.91
C ARG A 83 9.44 5.60 -6.54
N ILE A 84 9.20 5.50 -5.22
CA ILE A 84 7.90 5.13 -4.66
C ILE A 84 7.39 6.29 -3.84
N ARG A 85 6.15 6.73 -4.13
CA ARG A 85 5.46 7.77 -3.36
C ARG A 85 4.16 7.21 -2.84
N VAL A 86 3.93 7.34 -1.53
CA VAL A 86 2.70 6.89 -0.88
C VAL A 86 1.98 8.09 -0.30
N THR A 87 0.74 8.31 -0.72
CA THR A 87 -0.10 9.39 -0.21
C THR A 87 -1.32 8.82 0.50
N LEU A 88 -1.74 9.49 1.55
CA LEU A 88 -2.99 9.19 2.25
C LEU A 88 -3.79 10.49 2.34
N ASP A 89 -5.02 10.44 1.84
CA ASP A 89 -5.95 11.59 1.84
C ASP A 89 -5.31 12.84 1.21
N GLY A 90 -4.55 12.63 0.14
CA GLY A 90 -3.91 13.70 -0.61
C GLY A 90 -2.60 14.21 -0.05
N LYS A 91 -2.14 13.69 1.08
CA LYS A 91 -0.88 14.10 1.68
C LYS A 91 0.21 13.05 1.45
N LEU A 92 1.37 13.50 1.00
CA LEU A 92 2.53 12.63 0.80
C LEU A 92 3.17 12.29 2.14
N TYR A 93 3.22 11.01 2.48
CA TYR A 93 3.86 10.53 3.71
C TYR A 93 5.16 9.81 3.46
N ILE A 94 5.28 9.10 2.35
CA ILE A 94 6.47 8.29 2.06
C ILE A 94 6.95 8.59 0.66
N GLU A 95 8.23 8.88 0.53
CA GLU A 95 8.91 8.99 -0.76
C GLU A 95 10.28 8.37 -0.62
N VAL A 96 10.52 7.28 -1.34
CA VAL A 96 11.77 6.52 -1.25
C VAL A 96 12.15 5.97 -2.60
N ASP A 97 13.39 5.52 -2.72
CA ASP A 97 13.86 4.73 -3.86
C ASP A 97 14.04 3.29 -3.38
N ASP A 98 13.50 2.34 -4.12
CA ASP A 98 13.64 0.92 -3.82
C ASP A 98 13.58 0.09 -5.08
N SER A 99 14.44 -0.90 -5.18
CA SER A 99 14.53 -1.74 -6.35
C SER A 99 14.56 -3.23 -6.02
N HIS A 100 14.02 -3.62 -4.86
CA HIS A 100 14.02 -5.03 -4.46
C HIS A 100 13.15 -5.89 -5.36
N ILE A 101 11.96 -5.42 -5.71
CA ILE A 101 11.06 -6.15 -6.61
C ILE A 101 11.05 -5.44 -7.95
N LYS A 102 11.53 -6.11 -8.99
CA LYS A 102 11.71 -5.53 -10.31
C LYS A 102 10.70 -6.07 -11.31
N GLY A 103 10.41 -5.28 -12.33
CA GLY A 103 9.55 -5.68 -13.43
C GLY A 103 8.07 -5.55 -13.12
N ALA A 104 7.25 -5.73 -14.14
CA ALA A 104 5.80 -5.63 -14.00
C ALA A 104 5.23 -6.80 -13.21
N GLY A 105 4.11 -6.58 -12.56
CA GLY A 105 3.36 -7.59 -11.84
C GLY A 105 1.92 -7.14 -11.64
N ALA A 106 1.14 -7.94 -10.95
CA ALA A 106 -0.26 -7.64 -10.68
C ALA A 106 -0.40 -6.57 -9.58
N VAL A 107 -1.59 -6.00 -9.49
CA VAL A 107 -1.99 -5.08 -8.42
C VAL A 107 -3.18 -5.66 -7.69
N GLY A 108 -3.38 -5.29 -6.43
CA GLY A 108 -4.50 -5.79 -5.66
C GLY A 108 -4.66 -5.07 -4.33
N LEU A 109 -5.62 -5.55 -3.56
CA LEU A 109 -5.95 -5.05 -2.23
C LEU A 109 -5.32 -5.93 -1.15
N TRP A 110 -5.13 -5.36 0.03
CA TRP A 110 -4.48 -6.06 1.12
C TRP A 110 -5.08 -5.66 2.47
N THR A 111 -5.28 -6.64 3.35
CA THR A 111 -5.68 -6.43 4.73
C THR A 111 -4.81 -7.28 5.63
N LYS A 112 -4.78 -6.98 6.92
CA LYS A 112 -3.95 -7.72 7.87
C LYS A 112 -4.74 -8.15 9.09
N ALA A 113 -4.41 -9.34 9.61
CA ALA A 113 -4.93 -9.90 10.84
C ALA A 113 -6.47 -9.90 10.85
N ASP A 114 -7.07 -9.36 11.89
CA ASP A 114 -8.52 -9.34 12.05
C ASP A 114 -9.18 -8.07 11.49
N SER A 115 -8.50 -7.35 10.60
CA SER A 115 -9.06 -6.14 9.98
C SER A 115 -10.35 -6.44 9.23
N VAL A 116 -11.35 -5.60 9.46
CA VAL A 116 -12.55 -5.54 8.62
C VAL A 116 -12.51 -4.20 7.92
N THR A 117 -12.33 -4.22 6.60
CA THR A 117 -12.10 -3.01 5.82
C THR A 117 -12.96 -3.04 4.58
N SER A 118 -13.70 -1.96 4.36
CA SER A 118 -14.44 -1.77 3.11
C SER A 118 -13.54 -1.06 2.11
N PHE A 119 -13.61 -1.49 0.84
CA PHE A 119 -12.84 -0.88 -0.24
C PHE A 119 -13.79 -0.40 -1.33
N ASP A 120 -13.42 0.69 -1.99
CA ASP A 120 -14.16 1.24 -3.10
C ASP A 120 -13.22 1.99 -4.05
N ASP A 121 -13.69 2.21 -5.27
CA ASP A 121 -12.97 3.00 -6.28
C ASP A 121 -11.52 2.58 -6.47
N PHE A 122 -11.28 1.27 -6.54
CA PHE A 122 -9.95 0.77 -6.85
C PHE A 122 -9.64 1.02 -8.32
N SER A 123 -8.53 1.69 -8.57
CA SER A 123 -8.11 1.99 -9.94
C SER A 123 -6.58 1.93 -10.05
N TYR A 124 -6.11 1.66 -11.24
CA TYR A 124 -4.68 1.73 -11.51
C TYR A 124 -4.43 2.13 -12.95
N VAL A 125 -3.32 2.78 -13.17
CA VAL A 125 -2.86 3.18 -14.51
C VAL A 125 -1.40 2.75 -14.64
N ALA A 126 -1.14 1.90 -15.62
CA ALA A 126 0.23 1.55 -15.98
C ALA A 126 0.75 2.59 -16.97
N LYS A 127 1.93 3.08 -16.73
CA LYS A 127 2.51 4.14 -17.54
C LYS A 127 3.61 3.64 -18.44
#